data_f50f6ff16274a0a60d9dff4fb7eaf0da
#
_entry.id   f50f6ff16274a0a60d9dff4fb7eaf0da
#
_cell.length_a   1.000
_cell.length_b   1.000
_cell.length_c   1.000
_cell.angle_alpha   90.00
_cell.angle_beta   90.00
_cell.angle_gamma   90.00
#
_symmetry.space_group_name_H-M   'P 1'
#
loop_
_entity.id
_entity.type
_entity.pdbx_description
1 polymer ?
#
loop_
_entity_poly.entity_id
_entity_poly.type
_entity_poly.pdbx_seq_one_letter_code
_entity_poly.pdbx_strand_id
1 'polypeptide(L)'
;KRLIINGVNRHEWNARSGRCITETDEKWDIECIRRNHINAVRTCHYPDHISWYYRCDQAGIYLMAETNLETHGSWLKQGVIEPSWNVPGSIGCWRGCTLDRAVSNFESFKNHVSVLFWSLGNESYAGDILVEMNRYYKEKDPDRLVHYEGVAENRPYEDLISDMES
;
A
#
# COMPACT_ATOMS: atom_id res chain seq x y z
N LYS A 1 -0.49 -23.38 10.05
CA LYS A 1 -1.94 -23.34 9.80
C LYS A 1 -2.17 -22.43 8.59
N ARG A 2 -2.93 -22.88 7.58
CA ARG A 2 -3.26 -22.07 6.40
C ARG A 2 -4.13 -20.88 6.83
N LEU A 3 -3.76 -19.67 6.43
CA LEU A 3 -4.57 -18.47 6.55
C LEU A 3 -5.30 -18.24 5.21
N ILE A 4 -6.59 -17.96 5.28
CA ILE A 4 -7.39 -17.55 4.13
C ILE A 4 -7.71 -16.08 4.32
N ILE A 5 -7.29 -15.26 3.39
CA ILE A 5 -7.57 -13.83 3.36
C ILE A 5 -8.89 -13.59 2.61
N ASN A 6 -9.85 -12.99 3.32
CA ASN A 6 -11.06 -12.42 2.75
C ASN A 6 -10.97 -10.92 2.94
N GLY A 7 -10.36 -10.23 1.99
CA GLY A 7 -9.94 -8.84 2.11
C GLY A 7 -10.76 -7.88 1.25
N VAL A 8 -10.71 -6.61 1.62
CA VAL A 8 -11.26 -5.49 0.86
C VAL A 8 -10.26 -4.34 0.78
N ASN A 9 -10.39 -3.52 -0.23
CA ASN A 9 -9.74 -2.22 -0.31
C ASN A 9 -10.57 -1.19 0.47
N ARG A 10 -9.91 -0.32 1.24
CA ARG A 10 -10.56 0.76 1.97
C ARG A 10 -9.90 2.09 1.66
N HIS A 11 -10.70 3.02 1.13
CA HIS A 11 -10.34 4.42 1.12
C HIS A 11 -10.80 5.11 2.41
N GLU A 12 -9.99 5.99 2.95
CA GLU A 12 -10.39 6.93 4.01
C GLU A 12 -11.30 8.01 3.45
N TRP A 13 -12.57 7.65 3.26
CA TRP A 13 -13.54 8.49 2.58
C TRP A 13 -14.95 8.32 3.15
N ASN A 14 -15.64 9.43 3.33
CA ASN A 14 -17.07 9.46 3.69
C ASN A 14 -17.86 10.25 2.63
N ALA A 15 -19.02 9.75 2.25
CA ALA A 15 -19.83 10.34 1.19
C ALA A 15 -20.30 11.78 1.50
N ARG A 16 -20.31 12.19 2.77
CA ARG A 16 -20.76 13.52 3.19
C ARG A 16 -19.59 14.46 3.47
N SER A 17 -18.54 13.97 4.11
CA SER A 17 -17.42 14.78 4.60
C SER A 17 -16.12 14.60 3.77
N GLY A 18 -16.15 13.78 2.73
CA GLY A 18 -14.97 13.50 1.93
C GLY A 18 -13.89 12.81 2.76
N ARG A 19 -12.69 13.33 2.72
CA ARG A 19 -11.54 12.79 3.47
C ARG A 19 -11.53 13.16 4.96
N CYS A 20 -12.46 13.99 5.42
CA CYS A 20 -12.61 14.33 6.84
C CYS A 20 -13.43 13.25 7.55
N ILE A 21 -12.87 12.08 7.73
CA ILE A 21 -13.51 10.99 8.47
C ILE A 21 -13.36 11.18 9.98
N THR A 22 -14.26 10.56 10.72
CA THR A 22 -14.33 10.63 12.16
C THR A 22 -14.13 9.25 12.79
N GLU A 23 -13.89 9.20 14.10
CA GLU A 23 -13.87 7.94 14.84
C GLU A 23 -15.18 7.14 14.69
N THR A 24 -16.30 7.80 14.52
CA THR A 24 -17.60 7.15 14.29
C THR A 24 -17.63 6.43 12.96
N ASP A 25 -17.06 7.05 11.92
CA ASP A 25 -16.95 6.44 10.59
C ASP A 25 -16.04 5.20 10.65
N GLU A 26 -14.89 5.30 11.31
CA GLU A 26 -13.98 4.15 11.49
C GLU A 26 -14.65 2.99 12.25
N LYS A 27 -15.38 3.29 13.33
CA LYS A 27 -16.12 2.28 14.09
C LYS A 27 -17.18 1.59 13.22
N TRP A 28 -17.88 2.36 12.43
CA TRP A 28 -18.87 1.83 11.49
C TRP A 28 -18.23 0.92 10.44
N ASP A 29 -17.08 1.31 9.88
CA ASP A 29 -16.32 0.49 8.93
C ASP A 29 -15.89 -0.84 9.56
N ILE A 30 -15.34 -0.83 10.78
CA ILE A 30 -14.99 -2.05 11.52
C ILE A 30 -16.19 -2.98 11.71
N GLU A 31 -17.35 -2.42 12.08
CA GLU A 31 -18.58 -3.22 12.25
C GLU A 31 -19.04 -3.83 10.92
N CYS A 32 -18.99 -3.07 9.82
CA CYS A 32 -19.33 -3.58 8.49
C CYS A 32 -18.40 -4.70 8.06
N ILE A 33 -17.10 -4.53 8.25
CA ILE A 33 -16.06 -5.53 7.94
C ILE A 33 -16.36 -6.83 8.69
N ARG A 34 -16.61 -6.75 10.01
CA ARG A 34 -16.90 -7.92 10.83
C ARG A 34 -18.21 -8.62 10.48
N ARG A 35 -19.28 -7.85 10.20
CA ARG A 35 -20.60 -8.40 9.81
C ARG A 35 -20.56 -9.17 8.49
N ASN A 36 -19.63 -8.79 7.61
CA ASN A 36 -19.47 -9.44 6.30
C ASN A 36 -18.35 -10.50 6.30
N HIS A 37 -17.85 -10.91 7.47
CA HIS A 37 -16.81 -11.93 7.60
C HIS A 37 -15.52 -11.59 6.82
N ILE A 38 -15.25 -10.32 6.65
CA ILE A 38 -14.01 -9.82 6.09
C ILE A 38 -12.95 -9.84 7.20
N ASN A 39 -11.74 -10.28 6.89
CA ASN A 39 -10.68 -10.41 7.88
C ASN A 39 -9.41 -9.60 7.54
N ALA A 40 -9.40 -8.92 6.41
CA ALA A 40 -8.25 -8.13 6.00
C ALA A 40 -8.68 -6.87 5.24
N VAL A 41 -7.86 -5.83 5.34
CA VAL A 41 -8.05 -4.56 4.65
C VAL A 41 -6.72 -4.10 4.04
N ARG A 42 -6.76 -3.68 2.77
CA ARG A 42 -5.69 -2.89 2.17
C ARG A 42 -6.02 -1.42 2.33
N THR A 43 -5.10 -0.65 2.91
CA THR A 43 -5.24 0.80 3.03
C THR A 43 -4.94 1.44 1.68
N CYS A 44 -5.95 1.70 0.87
CA CYS A 44 -5.74 2.16 -0.51
C CYS A 44 -5.99 3.66 -0.65
N HIS A 45 -5.10 4.40 -1.31
CA HIS A 45 -3.75 4.02 -1.77
C HIS A 45 -2.73 4.88 -1.04
N TYR A 46 -2.78 4.87 0.28
CA TYR A 46 -2.02 5.70 1.20
C TYR A 46 -2.18 5.17 2.64
N PRO A 47 -1.29 5.50 3.56
CA PRO A 47 -1.50 5.22 4.96
C PRO A 47 -2.78 5.89 5.48
N ASP A 48 -3.61 5.10 6.17
CA ASP A 48 -4.79 5.60 6.86
C ASP A 48 -4.40 6.33 8.15
N HIS A 49 -5.34 6.99 8.79
CA HIS A 49 -5.16 7.63 10.09
C HIS A 49 -4.71 6.61 11.13
N ILE A 50 -3.84 7.01 12.06
CA ILE A 50 -3.23 6.10 13.05
C ILE A 50 -4.27 5.36 13.90
N SER A 51 -5.42 5.96 14.18
CA SER A 51 -6.52 5.32 14.93
C SER A 51 -7.06 4.08 14.22
N TRP A 52 -7.05 4.04 12.89
CA TRP A 52 -7.47 2.89 12.11
C TRP A 52 -6.64 1.64 12.42
N TYR A 53 -5.33 1.79 12.52
CA TYR A 53 -4.42 0.68 12.85
C TYR A 53 -4.69 0.14 14.26
N TYR A 54 -4.86 1.01 15.25
CA TYR A 54 -5.26 0.58 16.60
C TYR A 54 -6.60 -0.14 16.63
N ARG A 55 -7.57 0.30 15.83
CA ARG A 55 -8.88 -0.38 15.73
C ARG A 55 -8.74 -1.75 15.08
N CYS A 56 -7.93 -1.89 14.06
CA CYS A 56 -7.66 -3.18 13.42
C CYS A 56 -6.93 -4.13 14.38
N ASP A 57 -5.95 -3.65 15.14
CA ASP A 57 -5.29 -4.43 16.19
C ASP A 57 -6.30 -4.99 17.20
N GLN A 58 -7.22 -4.14 17.68
CA GLN A 58 -8.26 -4.53 18.64
C GLN A 58 -9.32 -5.46 18.03
N ALA A 59 -9.65 -5.27 16.76
CA ALA A 59 -10.69 -6.04 16.08
C ALA A 59 -10.19 -7.37 15.50
N GLY A 60 -8.88 -7.60 15.46
CA GLY A 60 -8.25 -8.76 14.83
C GLY A 60 -8.39 -8.77 13.31
N ILE A 61 -8.35 -7.60 12.68
CA ILE A 61 -8.41 -7.42 11.22
C ILE A 61 -6.98 -7.25 10.72
N TYR A 62 -6.57 -8.07 9.77
CA TYR A 62 -5.26 -7.95 9.13
C TYR A 62 -5.18 -6.73 8.24
N LEU A 63 -4.00 -6.12 8.17
CA LEU A 63 -3.75 -4.98 7.31
C LEU A 63 -2.65 -5.28 6.27
N MET A 64 -2.91 -4.83 5.06
CA MET A 64 -1.90 -4.54 4.07
C MET A 64 -1.69 -3.02 4.09
N ALA A 65 -0.60 -2.59 4.74
CA ALA A 65 -0.29 -1.18 4.92
C ALA A 65 0.39 -0.64 3.67
N GLU A 66 -0.30 0.25 2.96
CA GLU A 66 0.16 0.73 1.67
C GLU A 66 0.88 2.06 1.77
N THR A 67 2.02 2.13 1.11
CA THR A 67 2.80 3.35 0.94
C THR A 67 2.04 4.34 0.05
N ASN A 68 2.07 5.62 0.40
CA ASN A 68 1.45 6.68 -0.39
C ASN A 68 2.21 6.90 -1.71
N LEU A 69 1.96 6.03 -2.66
CA LEU A 69 2.56 6.08 -3.99
C LEU A 69 1.54 5.66 -5.04
N GLU A 70 1.15 6.59 -5.90
CA GLU A 70 0.33 6.36 -7.07
C GLU A 70 0.69 7.37 -8.16
N THR A 71 1.02 6.89 -9.35
CA THR A 71 1.49 7.73 -10.45
C THR A 71 0.85 7.36 -11.80
N HIS A 72 -0.26 6.65 -11.76
CA HIS A 72 -1.02 6.16 -12.91
C HIS A 72 -1.13 7.19 -14.07
N GLY A 73 -1.49 8.44 -13.73
CA GLY A 73 -1.64 9.50 -14.73
C GLY A 73 -0.35 9.87 -15.50
N SER A 74 0.82 9.45 -15.00
CA SER A 74 2.09 9.74 -15.68
C SER A 74 2.35 8.77 -16.85
N TRP A 75 2.13 7.49 -16.65
CA TRP A 75 2.43 6.46 -17.66
C TRP A 75 1.33 6.27 -18.70
N LEU A 76 0.12 6.73 -18.46
CA LEU A 76 -0.92 6.86 -19.48
C LEU A 76 -0.54 7.84 -20.60
N LYS A 77 0.46 8.69 -20.36
CA LYS A 77 0.98 9.65 -21.33
C LYS A 77 2.21 9.14 -22.08
N GLN A 78 2.58 7.89 -21.87
CA GLN A 78 3.72 7.26 -22.52
C GLN A 78 3.59 7.33 -24.05
N GLY A 79 4.63 7.84 -24.72
CA GLY A 79 4.65 8.01 -26.16
C GLY A 79 3.82 9.18 -26.71
N VAL A 80 3.12 9.93 -25.84
CA VAL A 80 2.34 11.11 -26.22
C VAL A 80 3.02 12.41 -25.81
N ILE A 81 3.74 12.37 -24.68
CA ILE A 81 4.49 13.51 -24.14
C ILE A 81 5.93 13.08 -23.94
N GLU A 82 6.87 13.80 -24.52
CA GLU A 82 8.31 13.60 -24.29
C GLU A 82 8.86 14.71 -23.36
N PRO A 83 9.76 14.36 -22.40
CA PRO A 83 10.24 13.02 -22.11
C PRO A 83 9.15 12.12 -21.49
N SER A 84 9.21 10.82 -21.80
CA SER A 84 8.29 9.83 -21.21
C SER A 84 8.44 9.80 -19.69
N TRP A 85 7.34 9.96 -18.98
CA TRP A 85 7.30 10.08 -17.52
C TRP A 85 6.76 8.81 -16.87
N ASN A 86 7.43 7.70 -17.06
CA ASN A 86 7.12 6.45 -16.37
C ASN A 86 7.58 6.52 -14.91
N VAL A 87 6.84 7.27 -14.13
CA VAL A 87 7.19 7.61 -12.72
C VAL A 87 6.70 6.52 -11.77
N PRO A 88 7.50 6.17 -10.76
CA PRO A 88 8.88 6.58 -10.50
C PRO A 88 9.90 5.85 -11.38
N GLY A 89 9.61 4.61 -11.81
CA GLY A 89 10.49 3.80 -12.64
C GLY A 89 11.91 3.74 -12.10
N SER A 90 12.87 4.10 -12.98
CA SER A 90 14.30 4.26 -12.62
C SER A 90 14.76 5.71 -12.69
N ILE A 91 13.83 6.67 -12.63
CA ILE A 91 14.11 8.09 -12.77
C ILE A 91 14.68 8.67 -11.48
N GLY A 92 15.98 8.93 -11.45
CA GLY A 92 16.75 9.25 -10.24
C GLY A 92 16.21 10.43 -9.40
N CYS A 93 15.60 11.45 -10.01
CA CYS A 93 15.04 12.58 -9.25
C CYS A 93 13.82 12.20 -8.37
N TRP A 94 13.15 11.09 -8.67
CA TRP A 94 12.02 10.59 -7.87
C TRP A 94 12.45 9.68 -6.73
N ARG A 95 13.69 9.18 -6.74
CA ARG A 95 14.20 8.19 -5.81
C ARG A 95 14.04 8.63 -4.35
N GLY A 96 14.50 9.82 -4.00
CA GLY A 96 14.51 10.31 -2.62
C GLY A 96 13.12 10.40 -2.01
N CYS A 97 12.19 11.06 -2.71
CA CYS A 97 10.82 11.24 -2.21
C CYS A 97 10.01 9.94 -2.17
N THR A 98 10.31 8.99 -3.06
CA THR A 98 9.62 7.69 -3.08
C THR A 98 10.09 6.80 -1.93
N LEU A 99 11.40 6.72 -1.69
CA LEU A 99 11.96 5.98 -0.54
C LEU A 99 11.53 6.59 0.78
N ASP A 100 11.48 7.92 0.91
CA ASP A 100 11.00 8.59 2.12
C ASP A 100 9.58 8.17 2.49
N ARG A 101 8.71 7.96 1.51
CA ARG A 101 7.34 7.47 1.74
C ARG A 101 7.32 6.04 2.29
N ALA A 102 8.17 5.15 1.78
CA ALA A 102 8.31 3.80 2.30
C ALA A 102 8.83 3.81 3.75
N VAL A 103 9.86 4.63 4.02
CA VAL A 103 10.42 4.82 5.37
C VAL A 103 9.35 5.33 6.32
N SER A 104 8.61 6.37 5.93
CA SER A 104 7.55 6.96 6.75
C SER A 104 6.43 5.96 7.06
N ASN A 105 5.98 5.18 6.08
CA ASN A 105 4.97 4.15 6.27
C ASN A 105 5.46 3.08 7.25
N PHE A 106 6.67 2.57 7.05
CA PHE A 106 7.27 1.57 7.92
C PHE A 106 7.42 2.07 9.35
N GLU A 107 8.08 3.19 9.56
CA GLU A 107 8.37 3.73 10.89
C GLU A 107 7.09 4.07 11.67
N SER A 108 6.03 4.49 10.98
CA SER A 108 4.75 4.79 11.61
C SER A 108 3.99 3.55 12.07
N PHE A 109 4.07 2.44 11.32
CA PHE A 109 3.13 1.32 11.50
C PHE A 109 3.78 -0.03 11.83
N LYS A 110 5.10 -0.13 11.87
CA LYS A 110 5.84 -1.38 12.13
C LYS A 110 5.44 -2.11 13.42
N ASN A 111 4.96 -1.39 14.43
CA ASN A 111 4.60 -1.95 15.72
C ASN A 111 3.14 -2.41 15.83
N HIS A 112 2.33 -2.24 14.78
CA HIS A 112 0.96 -2.72 14.76
C HIS A 112 0.90 -4.20 14.40
N VAL A 113 0.27 -4.99 15.28
CA VAL A 113 0.16 -6.45 15.11
C VAL A 113 -0.80 -6.83 13.98
N SER A 114 -1.69 -5.94 13.60
CA SER A 114 -2.60 -6.11 12.46
C SER A 114 -1.87 -6.06 11.12
N VAL A 115 -0.76 -5.31 11.01
CA VAL A 115 -0.01 -5.22 9.76
C VAL A 115 0.64 -6.56 9.45
N LEU A 116 0.15 -7.22 8.42
CA LEU A 116 0.62 -8.53 7.96
C LEU A 116 1.42 -8.41 6.66
N PHE A 117 1.14 -7.39 5.87
CA PHE A 117 1.76 -7.13 4.58
C PHE A 117 2.16 -5.66 4.45
N TRP A 118 3.26 -5.41 3.77
CA TRP A 118 3.64 -4.09 3.28
C TRP A 118 3.32 -3.98 1.80
N SER A 119 2.66 -2.90 1.38
CA SER A 119 2.42 -2.62 -0.03
C SER A 119 3.23 -1.42 -0.47
N LEU A 120 3.91 -1.55 -1.62
CA LEU A 120 4.78 -0.49 -2.14
C LEU A 120 4.00 0.69 -2.71
N GLY A 121 2.74 0.50 -3.05
CA GLY A 121 1.88 1.53 -3.65
C GLY A 121 0.89 0.95 -4.63
N ASN A 122 0.30 1.85 -5.41
CA ASN A 122 -0.70 1.52 -6.41
C ASN A 122 -0.30 2.11 -7.77
N GLU A 123 -0.61 1.42 -8.84
CA GLU A 123 -0.57 1.88 -10.24
C GLU A 123 0.57 2.87 -10.54
N SER A 124 1.77 2.53 -10.12
CA SER A 124 3.00 3.28 -10.37
C SER A 124 3.95 2.47 -11.25
N TYR A 125 4.67 3.14 -12.14
CA TYR A 125 5.52 2.41 -13.07
C TYR A 125 6.69 1.73 -12.35
N ALA A 126 6.76 0.40 -12.48
CA ALA A 126 7.80 -0.40 -11.86
C ALA A 126 9.18 -0.11 -12.44
N GLY A 127 10.20 -0.14 -11.57
CA GLY A 127 11.58 0.08 -11.93
C GLY A 127 12.50 -0.03 -10.71
N ASP A 128 13.75 0.37 -10.86
CA ASP A 128 14.77 0.22 -9.83
C ASP A 128 14.39 0.85 -8.49
N ILE A 129 13.58 1.92 -8.51
CA ILE A 129 13.15 2.60 -7.28
C ILE A 129 12.23 1.72 -6.45
N LEU A 130 11.32 0.96 -7.08
CA LEU A 130 10.46 0.02 -6.37
C LEU A 130 11.25 -1.19 -5.85
N VAL A 131 12.28 -1.62 -6.57
CA VAL A 131 13.23 -2.64 -6.08
C VAL A 131 13.92 -2.16 -4.80
N GLU A 132 14.35 -0.91 -4.75
CA GLU A 132 14.94 -0.33 -3.54
C GLU A 132 13.93 -0.23 -2.39
N MET A 133 12.67 0.12 -2.65
CA MET A 133 11.62 0.12 -1.64
C MET A 133 11.40 -1.29 -1.08
N ASN A 134 11.29 -2.31 -1.96
CA ASN A 134 11.19 -3.71 -1.53
C ASN A 134 12.36 -4.10 -0.64
N ARG A 135 13.59 -3.82 -1.09
CA ARG A 135 14.81 -4.10 -0.32
C ARG A 135 14.76 -3.44 1.05
N TYR A 136 14.34 -2.18 1.14
CA TYR A 136 14.20 -1.48 2.41
C TYR A 136 13.25 -2.22 3.36
N TYR A 137 12.06 -2.61 2.92
CA TYR A 137 11.12 -3.37 3.75
C TYR A 137 11.70 -4.72 4.17
N LYS A 138 12.32 -5.46 3.26
CA LYS A 138 12.94 -6.76 3.55
C LYS A 138 14.11 -6.68 4.54
N GLU A 139 14.89 -5.62 4.47
CA GLU A 139 15.99 -5.38 5.42
C GLU A 139 15.49 -5.01 6.83
N LYS A 140 14.38 -4.27 6.90
CA LYS A 140 13.81 -3.81 8.17
C LYS A 140 12.86 -4.81 8.81
N ASP A 141 12.17 -5.59 8.01
CA ASP A 141 11.13 -6.52 8.41
C ASP A 141 11.13 -7.76 7.52
N PRO A 142 12.06 -8.69 7.76
CA PRO A 142 12.22 -9.88 6.91
C PRO A 142 11.05 -10.87 7.04
N ASP A 143 10.23 -10.74 8.08
CA ASP A 143 9.17 -11.69 8.39
C ASP A 143 7.85 -11.37 7.65
N ARG A 144 7.59 -10.09 7.33
CA ARG A 144 6.39 -9.68 6.62
C ARG A 144 6.61 -9.70 5.11
N LEU A 145 5.55 -10.09 4.40
CA LEU A 145 5.57 -10.11 2.94
C LEU A 145 5.39 -8.70 2.38
N VAL A 146 6.02 -8.47 1.23
CA VAL A 146 5.90 -7.24 0.46
C VAL A 146 5.04 -7.50 -0.78
N HIS A 147 4.12 -6.61 -1.04
CA HIS A 147 3.20 -6.65 -2.16
C HIS A 147 3.38 -5.45 -3.08
N TYR A 148 3.23 -5.70 -4.36
CA TYR A 148 3.02 -4.67 -5.36
C TYR A 148 2.16 -5.19 -6.51
N GLU A 149 1.07 -4.49 -6.81
CA GLU A 149 0.08 -4.94 -7.80
C GLU A 149 0.39 -4.46 -9.25
N GLY A 150 1.16 -3.40 -9.39
CA GLY A 150 1.37 -2.71 -10.67
C GLY A 150 2.49 -3.27 -11.55
N VAL A 151 2.94 -4.52 -11.35
CA VAL A 151 4.04 -5.12 -12.14
C VAL A 151 3.66 -5.47 -13.57
N ALA A 152 2.38 -5.58 -13.88
CA ALA A 152 1.89 -5.95 -15.21
C ALA A 152 2.43 -5.04 -16.33
N GLU A 153 2.70 -3.78 -16.02
CA GLU A 153 3.22 -2.80 -16.98
C GLU A 153 4.74 -2.91 -17.21
N ASN A 154 5.48 -3.54 -16.27
CA ASN A 154 6.91 -3.76 -16.40
C ASN A 154 7.33 -5.11 -15.79
N ARG A 155 6.87 -6.21 -16.38
CA ARG A 155 7.02 -7.59 -15.89
C ARG A 155 8.44 -8.03 -15.53
N PRO A 156 9.55 -7.55 -16.17
CA PRO A 156 10.88 -7.93 -15.75
C PRO A 156 11.22 -7.61 -14.28
N TYR A 157 10.44 -6.75 -13.64
CA TYR A 157 10.61 -6.39 -12.24
C TYR A 157 9.74 -7.21 -11.26
N GLU A 158 8.85 -8.09 -11.74
CA GLU A 158 7.85 -8.80 -10.94
C GLU A 158 8.48 -9.52 -9.74
N ASP A 159 9.41 -10.44 -9.98
CA ASP A 159 10.09 -11.22 -8.94
C ASP A 159 10.99 -10.38 -8.02
N LEU A 160 11.27 -9.14 -8.39
CA LEU A 160 12.18 -8.26 -7.65
C LEU A 160 11.44 -7.32 -6.67
N ILE A 161 10.14 -7.14 -6.84
CA ILE A 161 9.38 -6.12 -6.11
C ILE A 161 8.16 -6.63 -5.35
N SER A 162 7.72 -7.88 -5.61
CA SER A 162 6.59 -8.47 -4.90
C SER A 162 6.86 -9.92 -4.51
N ASP A 163 6.42 -10.30 -3.30
CA ASP A 163 6.39 -11.71 -2.85
C ASP A 163 5.08 -12.40 -3.22
N MET A 164 4.14 -11.69 -3.79
CA MET A 164 2.79 -12.16 -4.06
C MET A 164 2.42 -11.88 -5.50
N GLU A 165 1.74 -12.84 -6.11
CA GLU A 165 1.08 -12.63 -7.40
C GLU A 165 -0.19 -11.78 -7.21
N SER A 166 -0.44 -10.84 -8.10
CA SER A 166 -1.60 -9.95 -8.11
C SER A 166 -2.51 -10.23 -9.31
#